data_2b168fbdc2f691b196499d02e2cd0cf3
#
_entry.id   2b168fbdc2f691b196499d02e2cd0cf3
#
_cell.length_a   1.000
_cell.length_b   1.000
_cell.length_c   1.000
_cell.angle_alpha   90.00
_cell.angle_beta   90.00
_cell.angle_gamma   90.00
#
_symmetry.space_group_name_H-M   'P 1'
#
loop_
_entity.id
_entity.type
_entity.pdbx_description
1 polymer ?
#
loop_
_entity_poly.entity_id
_entity_poly.type
_entity_poly.pdbx_seq_one_letter_code
_entity_poly.pdbx_strand_id
1 'polypeptide(L)'
;MQALETELIGMIREAVAAATAVAGAGADTVTQYREPLVAFASAQDPRFRYLREAVSPIHLIPEEMVPGARTVLSFFLPFAPWVVEANARERKTVAIEWMQAYIETNALIGRISTQIVDALAGGALPRRQSPPPTISTR
;
A
#
# COMPACT_ATOMS: atom_id res chain seq x y z
N MET A 1 -0.47 -19.53 -11.07
CA MET A 1 -0.66 -18.07 -11.00
C MET A 1 -1.83 -17.71 -10.12
N GLN A 2 -3.01 -18.19 -10.42
CA GLN A 2 -4.25 -17.91 -9.65
C GLN A 2 -4.17 -18.32 -8.16
N ALA A 3 -3.49 -19.41 -7.84
CA ALA A 3 -3.28 -19.84 -6.45
C ALA A 3 -2.38 -18.86 -5.66
N LEU A 4 -1.31 -18.37 -6.28
CA LEU A 4 -0.42 -17.39 -5.68
C LEU A 4 -1.11 -16.03 -5.47
N GLU A 5 -1.89 -15.58 -6.44
CA GLU A 5 -2.69 -14.35 -6.31
C GLU A 5 -3.68 -14.45 -5.13
N THR A 6 -4.37 -15.58 -5.01
CA THR A 6 -5.29 -15.85 -3.88
C THR A 6 -4.56 -15.82 -2.54
N GLU A 7 -3.38 -16.42 -2.46
CA GLU A 7 -2.56 -16.43 -1.25
C GLU A 7 -2.12 -15.01 -0.87
N LEU A 8 -1.63 -14.23 -1.82
CA LEU A 8 -1.20 -12.85 -1.57
C LEU A 8 -2.36 -11.94 -1.14
N ILE A 9 -3.53 -12.10 -1.74
CA ILE A 9 -4.76 -11.41 -1.32
C ILE A 9 -5.10 -11.79 0.12
N GLY A 10 -5.04 -13.07 0.47
CA GLY A 10 -5.30 -13.56 1.83
C GLY A 10 -4.34 -12.95 2.85
N MET A 11 -3.06 -12.89 2.55
CA MET A 11 -2.05 -12.28 3.42
C MET A 11 -2.33 -10.80 3.70
N ILE A 12 -2.69 -10.04 2.66
CA ILE A 12 -3.01 -8.62 2.80
C ILE A 12 -4.26 -8.43 3.65
N ARG A 13 -5.32 -9.20 3.38
CA ARG A 13 -6.57 -9.15 4.15
C ARG A 13 -6.37 -9.49 5.63
N GLU A 14 -5.62 -10.53 5.92
CA GLU A 14 -5.31 -10.94 7.30
C GLU A 14 -4.51 -9.86 8.05
N ALA A 15 -3.50 -9.27 7.41
CA ALA A 15 -2.70 -8.22 8.01
C ALA A 15 -3.54 -6.97 8.34
N VAL A 16 -4.43 -6.57 7.44
CA VAL A 16 -5.32 -5.42 7.65
C VAL A 16 -6.38 -5.71 8.70
N ALA A 17 -6.95 -6.90 8.70
CA ALA A 17 -7.93 -7.33 9.71
C ALA A 17 -7.30 -7.37 11.10
N ALA A 18 -6.08 -7.89 11.22
CA ALA A 18 -5.35 -7.92 12.48
C ALA A 18 -5.04 -6.51 13.00
N ALA A 19 -4.56 -5.62 12.14
CA ALA A 19 -4.30 -4.22 12.49
C ALA A 19 -5.58 -3.50 12.97
N THR A 20 -6.69 -3.73 12.31
CA THR A 20 -7.99 -3.16 12.68
C THR A 20 -8.50 -3.71 14.02
N ALA A 21 -8.34 -5.01 14.27
CA ALA A 21 -8.81 -5.66 15.48
C ALA A 21 -8.09 -5.20 16.75
N VAL A 22 -6.79 -4.89 16.66
CA VAL A 22 -6.00 -4.44 17.83
C VAL A 22 -6.01 -2.93 18.01
N ALA A 23 -6.46 -2.17 17.03
CA ALA A 23 -6.45 -0.72 17.08
C ALA A 23 -7.32 -0.20 18.24
N GLY A 24 -6.76 0.65 19.08
CA GLY A 24 -7.45 1.25 20.21
C GLY A 24 -7.65 0.35 21.44
N ALA A 25 -7.31 -0.93 21.37
CA ALA A 25 -7.44 -1.89 22.48
C ALA A 25 -6.15 -1.96 23.34
N GLY A 26 -5.64 -0.80 23.78
CA GLY A 26 -4.38 -0.71 24.53
C GLY A 26 -3.13 -0.84 23.65
N ALA A 27 -3.30 -0.84 22.34
CA ALA A 27 -2.21 -0.78 21.37
C ALA A 27 -1.79 0.68 21.12
N ASP A 28 -0.56 0.86 20.64
CA ASP A 28 -0.05 2.18 20.24
C ASP A 28 -0.67 2.71 18.93
N THR A 29 -1.60 1.96 18.36
CA THR A 29 -2.29 2.29 17.10
C THR A 29 -3.79 2.45 17.33
N VAL A 30 -4.40 3.37 16.59
CA VAL A 30 -5.84 3.65 16.67
C VAL A 30 -6.55 3.52 15.32
N THR A 31 -5.81 3.48 14.22
CA THR A 31 -6.39 3.46 12.88
C THR A 31 -7.02 2.13 12.54
N GLN A 32 -8.27 2.19 12.09
CA GLN A 32 -9.03 1.05 11.60
C GLN A 32 -9.27 1.21 10.10
N TYR A 33 -9.40 0.08 9.42
CA TYR A 33 -9.52 -0.01 7.97
C TYR A 33 -10.79 -0.74 7.57
N ARG A 34 -11.27 -0.42 6.39
CA ARG A 34 -12.21 -1.25 5.64
C ARG A 34 -11.44 -2.38 4.96
N GLU A 35 -12.16 -3.27 4.30
CA GLU A 35 -11.52 -4.34 3.54
C GLU A 35 -10.58 -3.79 2.47
N PRO A 36 -9.34 -4.28 2.38
CA PRO A 36 -8.37 -3.82 1.40
C PRO A 36 -8.80 -4.19 -0.02
N LEU A 37 -8.46 -3.33 -0.97
CA LEU A 37 -8.59 -3.62 -2.40
C LEU A 37 -7.25 -4.07 -2.92
N VAL A 38 -7.23 -5.18 -3.65
CA VAL A 38 -6.02 -5.76 -4.23
C VAL A 38 -6.25 -5.99 -5.72
N ALA A 39 -5.29 -5.60 -6.53
CA ALA A 39 -5.34 -5.76 -7.97
C ALA A 39 -3.99 -6.19 -8.53
N PHE A 40 -4.04 -6.87 -9.66
CA PHE A 40 -2.86 -7.30 -10.43
C PHE A 40 -2.94 -6.73 -11.84
N ALA A 41 -1.80 -6.33 -12.36
CA ALA A 41 -1.66 -5.84 -13.73
C ALA A 41 -0.42 -6.43 -14.40
N SER A 42 -0.45 -6.54 -15.73
CA SER A 42 0.77 -6.85 -16.49
C SER A 42 1.78 -5.72 -16.33
N ALA A 43 3.03 -6.06 -16.03
CA ALA A 43 4.11 -5.07 -15.98
C ALA A 43 4.39 -4.42 -17.34
N GLN A 44 3.92 -5.02 -18.44
CA GLN A 44 4.02 -4.52 -19.81
C GLN A 44 2.79 -3.71 -20.24
N ASP A 45 1.84 -3.43 -19.33
CA ASP A 45 0.68 -2.60 -19.66
C ASP A 45 1.15 -1.21 -20.13
N PRO A 46 0.74 -0.77 -21.34
CA PRO A 46 1.19 0.50 -21.90
C PRO A 46 0.80 1.72 -21.07
N ARG A 47 -0.20 1.60 -20.20
CA ARG A 47 -0.60 2.66 -19.29
C ARG A 47 0.49 3.06 -18.30
N PHE A 48 1.43 2.16 -17.97
CA PHE A 48 2.59 2.54 -17.15
C PHE A 48 3.48 3.56 -17.83
N ARG A 49 3.66 3.48 -19.15
CA ARG A 49 4.41 4.50 -19.92
C ARG A 49 3.68 5.82 -20.00
N TYR A 50 2.35 5.78 -20.09
CA TYR A 50 1.51 6.97 -20.10
C TYR A 50 1.66 7.80 -18.81
N LEU A 51 2.04 7.21 -17.70
CA LEU A 51 2.31 7.93 -16.46
C LEU A 51 3.43 8.97 -16.60
N ARG A 52 4.35 8.80 -17.55
CA ARG A 52 5.38 9.81 -17.85
C ARG A 52 4.82 11.09 -18.47
N GLU A 53 3.73 10.98 -19.18
CA GLU A 53 3.01 12.12 -19.74
C GLU A 53 2.05 12.72 -18.72
N ALA A 54 1.30 11.87 -18.01
CA ALA A 54 0.24 12.28 -17.12
C ALA A 54 0.73 12.80 -15.76
N VAL A 55 1.85 12.28 -15.26
CA VAL A 55 2.34 12.57 -13.89
C VAL A 55 3.69 13.29 -13.93
N SER A 56 4.71 12.64 -14.47
CA SER A 56 6.07 13.20 -14.53
C SER A 56 6.95 12.44 -15.51
N PRO A 57 7.79 13.13 -16.31
CA PRO A 57 8.72 12.48 -17.24
C PRO A 57 9.72 11.53 -16.60
N ILE A 58 9.99 11.69 -15.29
CA ILE A 58 10.90 10.84 -14.52
C ILE A 58 10.21 9.64 -13.87
N HIS A 59 8.91 9.45 -14.11
CA HIS A 59 8.16 8.33 -13.53
C HIS A 59 8.71 7.00 -14.06
N LEU A 60 9.12 6.13 -13.12
CA LEU A 60 9.67 4.82 -13.46
C LEU A 60 8.57 3.87 -13.91
N ILE A 61 8.87 3.06 -14.90
CA ILE A 61 8.03 1.92 -15.31
C ILE A 61 8.48 0.65 -14.59
N PRO A 62 7.61 -0.38 -14.50
CA PRO A 62 7.93 -1.60 -13.76
C PRO A 62 9.24 -2.26 -14.15
N GLU A 63 9.58 -2.32 -15.43
CA GLU A 63 10.81 -2.93 -15.94
C GLU A 63 12.07 -2.19 -15.49
N GLU A 64 11.99 -0.88 -15.33
CA GLU A 64 13.13 -0.08 -14.82
C GLU A 64 13.32 -0.25 -13.32
N MET A 65 12.23 -0.50 -12.60
CA MET A 65 12.27 -0.76 -11.15
C MET A 65 12.77 -2.16 -10.84
N VAL A 66 12.27 -3.15 -11.57
CA VAL A 66 12.60 -4.56 -11.43
C VAL A 66 12.77 -5.17 -12.82
N PRO A 67 14.00 -5.29 -13.30
CA PRO A 67 14.26 -5.92 -14.59
C PRO A 67 13.64 -7.33 -14.67
N GLY A 68 12.92 -7.61 -15.75
CA GLY A 68 12.20 -8.87 -15.94
C GLY A 68 10.87 -8.97 -15.22
N ALA A 69 10.36 -7.88 -14.64
CA ALA A 69 9.05 -7.85 -14.01
C ALA A 69 7.95 -8.24 -15.02
N ARG A 70 7.04 -9.12 -14.61
CA ARG A 70 5.91 -9.57 -15.42
C ARG A 70 4.58 -9.10 -14.86
N THR A 71 4.48 -8.97 -13.55
CA THR A 71 3.25 -8.63 -12.85
C THR A 71 3.49 -7.54 -11.83
N VAL A 72 2.56 -6.60 -11.74
CA VAL A 72 2.50 -5.60 -10.69
C VAL A 72 1.34 -5.95 -9.78
N LEU A 73 1.62 -6.09 -8.49
CA LEU A 73 0.61 -6.16 -7.44
C LEU A 73 0.42 -4.78 -6.85
N SER A 74 -0.81 -4.32 -6.77
CA SER A 74 -1.18 -3.08 -6.12
C SER A 74 -2.25 -3.35 -5.06
N PHE A 75 -2.12 -2.71 -3.91
CA PHE A 75 -3.15 -2.78 -2.88
C PHE A 75 -3.44 -1.41 -2.30
N PHE A 76 -4.68 -1.23 -1.88
CA PHE A 76 -5.20 0.00 -1.30
C PHE A 76 -5.86 -0.32 0.04
N LEU A 77 -5.56 0.48 1.05
CA LEU A 77 -6.08 0.34 2.41
C LEU A 77 -7.07 1.48 2.71
N PRO A 78 -8.37 1.28 2.44
CA PRO A 78 -9.36 2.30 2.75
C PRO A 78 -9.50 2.48 4.26
N PHE A 79 -9.50 3.72 4.72
CA PHE A 79 -9.76 4.03 6.12
C PHE A 79 -11.18 3.68 6.53
N ALA A 80 -11.37 3.32 7.80
CA ALA A 80 -12.68 3.23 8.39
C ALA A 80 -13.42 4.57 8.27
N PRO A 81 -14.76 4.58 8.15
CA PRO A 81 -15.54 5.81 7.90
C PRO A 81 -15.28 6.92 8.93
N TRP A 82 -15.09 6.58 10.20
CA TRP A 82 -14.88 7.58 11.25
C TRP A 82 -13.61 8.42 11.06
N VAL A 83 -12.55 7.85 10.45
CA VAL A 83 -11.31 8.59 10.13
C VAL A 83 -11.58 9.66 9.07
N VAL A 84 -12.32 9.28 8.03
CA VAL A 84 -12.69 10.19 6.94
C VAL A 84 -13.63 11.28 7.45
N GLU A 85 -14.61 10.91 8.27
CA GLU A 85 -15.56 11.83 8.87
C GLU A 85 -14.89 12.83 9.82
N ALA A 86 -13.94 12.39 10.63
CA ALA A 86 -13.17 13.26 11.51
C ALA A 86 -12.42 14.32 10.70
N ASN A 87 -11.79 13.95 9.62
CA ASN A 87 -11.10 14.89 8.74
C ASN A 87 -12.06 15.82 7.99
N ALA A 88 -13.24 15.34 7.59
CA ALA A 88 -14.24 16.13 6.91
C ALA A 88 -14.89 17.21 7.81
N ARG A 89 -14.91 17.01 9.13
CA ARG A 89 -15.41 17.99 10.10
C ARG A 89 -14.40 19.11 10.35
N GLU A 90 -13.13 18.83 10.16
CA GLU A 90 -12.07 19.82 10.38
C GLU A 90 -11.97 20.72 9.14
N ARG A 91 -12.08 22.05 9.36
CA ARG A 91 -12.14 23.03 8.27
C ARG A 91 -10.89 23.89 8.13
N LYS A 92 -10.04 23.91 9.14
CA LYS A 92 -8.89 24.82 9.17
C LYS A 92 -7.57 24.07 9.11
N THR A 93 -7.54 22.85 9.61
CA THR A 93 -6.35 22.02 9.71
C THR A 93 -6.69 20.59 9.33
N VAL A 94 -5.68 19.72 9.32
CA VAL A 94 -5.89 18.28 9.18
C VAL A 94 -6.28 17.71 10.55
N ALA A 95 -7.27 16.82 10.60
CA ALA A 95 -7.67 16.15 11.84
C ALA A 95 -6.51 15.29 12.39
N ILE A 96 -6.42 15.21 13.72
CA ILE A 96 -5.40 14.37 14.38
C ILE A 96 -5.56 12.92 13.97
N GLU A 97 -6.79 12.43 13.89
CA GLU A 97 -7.12 11.07 13.46
C GLU A 97 -6.61 10.77 12.05
N TRP A 98 -6.67 11.74 11.15
CA TRP A 98 -6.13 11.62 9.81
C TRP A 98 -4.60 11.59 9.79
N MET A 99 -3.95 12.42 10.59
CA MET A 99 -2.49 12.43 10.73
C MET A 99 -1.97 11.12 11.30
N GLN A 100 -2.62 10.60 12.34
CA GLN A 100 -2.31 9.30 12.91
C GLN A 100 -2.51 8.18 11.88
N ALA A 101 -3.63 8.20 11.16
CA ALA A 101 -3.91 7.25 10.11
C ALA A 101 -2.84 7.26 9.02
N TYR A 102 -2.36 8.42 8.62
CA TYR A 102 -1.27 8.55 7.65
C TYR A 102 0.01 7.84 8.12
N ILE A 103 0.44 8.09 9.35
CA ILE A 103 1.66 7.50 9.92
C ILE A 103 1.50 6.00 10.09
N GLU A 104 0.42 5.56 10.71
CA GLU A 104 0.16 4.15 11.00
C GLU A 104 -0.03 3.33 9.73
N THR A 105 -0.68 3.89 8.72
CA THR A 105 -0.90 3.23 7.44
C THR A 105 0.40 3.06 6.66
N ASN A 106 1.28 4.05 6.64
CA ASN A 106 2.59 3.91 6.03
C ASN A 106 3.41 2.79 6.69
N ALA A 107 3.36 2.68 8.01
CA ALA A 107 4.01 1.59 8.74
C ALA A 107 3.39 0.22 8.39
N LEU A 108 2.05 0.14 8.29
CA LEU A 108 1.34 -1.08 7.91
C LEU A 108 1.67 -1.51 6.49
N ILE A 109 1.68 -0.58 5.54
CA ILE A 109 2.08 -0.83 4.15
C ILE A 109 3.50 -1.40 4.10
N GLY A 110 4.42 -0.83 4.87
CA GLY A 110 5.80 -1.36 4.96
C GLY A 110 5.85 -2.79 5.48
N ARG A 111 5.09 -3.11 6.53
CA ARG A 111 5.02 -4.49 7.06
C ARG A 111 4.40 -5.46 6.05
N ILE A 112 3.30 -5.11 5.42
CA ILE A 112 2.65 -5.93 4.39
C ILE A 112 3.61 -6.18 3.23
N SER A 113 4.28 -5.13 2.75
CA SER A 113 5.25 -5.25 1.66
C SER A 113 6.41 -6.19 2.01
N THR A 114 6.93 -6.11 3.23
CA THR A 114 7.97 -7.01 3.72
C THR A 114 7.47 -8.45 3.78
N GLN A 115 6.29 -8.70 4.32
CA GLN A 115 5.69 -10.03 4.37
C GLN A 115 5.51 -10.64 2.97
N ILE A 116 5.04 -9.85 2.01
CA ILE A 116 4.89 -10.29 0.61
C ILE A 116 6.26 -10.63 0.01
N VAL A 117 7.24 -9.77 0.21
CA VAL A 117 8.62 -9.99 -0.28
C VAL A 117 9.19 -11.28 0.30
N ASP A 118 9.05 -11.50 1.60
CA ASP A 118 9.56 -12.70 2.27
C ASP A 118 8.84 -13.98 1.79
N ALA A 119 7.53 -13.94 1.67
CA ALA A 119 6.74 -15.07 1.15
C ALA A 119 7.14 -15.44 -0.28
N LEU A 120 7.39 -14.45 -1.10
CA LEU A 120 7.85 -14.66 -2.46
C LEU A 120 9.35 -14.99 -2.53
N ALA A 121 10.19 -14.69 -1.52
CA ALA A 121 11.62 -14.99 -1.50
C ALA A 121 11.94 -16.49 -1.37
N GLY A 122 11.02 -17.28 -0.81
CA GLY A 122 11.10 -18.74 -0.84
C GLY A 122 11.11 -19.33 -2.25
N GLY A 123 10.91 -18.55 -3.29
CA GLY A 123 10.85 -18.92 -4.70
C GLY A 123 11.74 -18.10 -5.65
N ALA A 124 12.86 -17.55 -5.16
CA ALA A 124 13.98 -17.01 -5.91
C ALA A 124 13.70 -15.92 -6.98
N LEU A 125 13.69 -14.63 -6.59
CA LEU A 125 14.13 -13.53 -7.50
C LEU A 125 14.47 -12.26 -6.67
N PRO A 126 15.51 -11.49 -7.07
CA PRO A 126 15.90 -10.26 -6.36
C PRO A 126 14.81 -9.18 -6.49
N ARG A 127 14.49 -8.53 -5.39
CA ARG A 127 13.44 -7.52 -5.32
C ARG A 127 13.96 -6.20 -4.78
N ARG A 128 13.68 -5.13 -5.49
CA ARG A 128 13.87 -3.78 -4.97
C ARG A 128 12.58 -3.31 -4.29
N GLN A 129 12.70 -2.90 -3.05
CA GLN A 129 11.67 -2.08 -2.42
C GLN A 129 11.79 -0.66 -2.99
N SER A 130 10.68 -0.09 -3.40
CA SER A 130 10.65 1.34 -3.72
C SER A 130 10.94 2.12 -2.44
N PRO A 131 11.80 3.15 -2.49
CA PRO A 131 11.94 4.05 -1.35
C PRO A 131 10.58 4.70 -1.05
N PRO A 132 10.29 4.99 0.24
CA PRO A 132 9.08 5.71 0.61
C PRO A 132 9.02 7.04 -0.14
N PRO A 133 7.82 7.52 -0.48
CA PRO A 133 7.67 8.80 -1.16
C PRO A 133 8.32 9.89 -0.32
N THR A 134 9.25 10.59 -0.92
CA THR A 134 9.88 11.77 -0.31
C THR A 134 8.81 12.87 -0.29
N ILE A 135 8.34 13.22 0.89
CA ILE A 135 7.47 14.38 1.06
C ILE A 135 8.36 15.60 0.87
N SER A 136 8.26 16.24 -0.29
CA SER A 136 8.82 17.56 -0.50
C SER A 136 7.94 18.55 0.26
N THR A 137 8.40 18.98 1.41
CA THR A 137 7.87 20.16 2.08
C THR A 137 8.28 21.40 1.27
N ARG A 138 7.32 21.98 0.59
CA ARG A 138 7.36 23.38 0.16
C ARG A 138 6.41 24.20 1.01
#